data_1b4761494c823eef63aa0660ae425385
#
_entry.id   1b4761494c823eef63aa0660ae425385
#
_cell.length_a   1.000
_cell.length_b   1.000
_cell.length_c   1.000
_cell.angle_alpha   90.00
_cell.angle_beta   90.00
_cell.angle_gamma   90.00
#
_symmetry.space_group_name_H-M   'P 1'
#
loop_
_entity.id
_entity.type
_entity.pdbx_description
1 polymer ?
#
loop_
_entity_poly.entity_id
_entity_poly.type
_entity_poly.pdbx_seq_one_letter_code
_entity_poly.pdbx_strand_id
1 'polypeptide(L)'
;MIQTTYQHTFAGNDEIGKLDTDVSKKVIDLHEYELTQEGHINPFNKNNTPVTTNWVQNLLKKFGIYQNINNLEYYQQSFVHTSYTTPYIKQVCLRDNVGIKENPDGCMLLADDSYEKMEFLGDTIIESIIGYYIYRRFPDGNEGFLSTMKKQLISRWVLGHLAEKCNFGEYMVISKTLDDKQDARNDIKKLCDVLEAFIAAIYLDFNKEKHGFLSQFHSGPGYQVAEKFLINLLEHPDTLLDMTSFITDDGNFKTKLRNYLRRSKQTDAVYNTEGGKYENDNSTFKFRSKLSTKKNKTKMLMTGYGNYPKEAE
;
A
#
# COMPACT_ATOMS: atom_id res chain seq x y z
N MET A 1 14.44 -14.61 -45.67
CA MET A 1 13.45 -14.63 -44.59
C MET A 1 14.10 -15.30 -43.38
N ILE A 2 14.69 -14.53 -42.50
CA ILE A 2 15.31 -15.05 -41.28
C ILE A 2 14.23 -14.92 -40.22
N GLN A 3 13.57 -16.04 -39.87
CA GLN A 3 12.75 -16.15 -38.67
C GLN A 3 13.66 -16.21 -37.48
N THR A 4 13.92 -15.07 -36.84
CA THR A 4 14.48 -15.01 -35.50
C THR A 4 13.34 -15.25 -34.52
N THR A 5 13.07 -16.50 -34.21
CA THR A 5 12.29 -16.85 -33.03
C THR A 5 13.08 -16.42 -31.80
N TYR A 6 12.74 -15.26 -31.23
CA TYR A 6 13.11 -14.96 -29.85
C TYR A 6 12.31 -15.91 -28.95
N GLN A 7 12.80 -17.10 -28.78
CA GLN A 7 12.52 -17.87 -27.58
C GLN A 7 13.28 -17.18 -26.44
N HIS A 8 12.65 -16.20 -25.78
CA HIS A 8 13.00 -15.92 -24.41
C HIS A 8 12.50 -17.13 -23.60
N THR A 9 13.25 -18.23 -23.66
CA THR A 9 13.40 -19.07 -22.51
C THR A 9 14.09 -18.18 -21.47
N PHE A 10 13.34 -17.54 -20.58
CA PHE A 10 13.82 -17.50 -19.23
C PHE A 10 14.06 -18.96 -18.89
N ALA A 11 15.29 -19.41 -19.08
CA ALA A 11 15.81 -20.52 -18.34
C ALA A 11 15.83 -20.02 -16.88
N GLY A 12 14.64 -19.93 -16.28
CA GLY A 12 14.49 -20.01 -14.87
C GLY A 12 15.01 -21.39 -14.56
N ASN A 13 16.31 -21.49 -14.34
CA ASN A 13 16.83 -22.61 -13.62
C ASN A 13 15.95 -22.66 -12.38
N ASP A 14 15.32 -23.82 -12.15
CA ASP A 14 14.60 -24.13 -10.92
C ASP A 14 15.46 -23.88 -9.65
N GLU A 15 16.74 -23.61 -9.82
CA GLU A 15 17.71 -23.20 -8.80
C GLU A 15 17.65 -21.70 -8.43
N ILE A 16 17.16 -20.79 -9.30
CA ILE A 16 16.95 -19.38 -8.92
C ILE A 16 15.71 -19.25 -8.02
N GLY A 17 14.74 -20.13 -8.18
CA GLY A 17 13.59 -20.24 -7.27
C GLY A 17 13.93 -20.83 -5.90
N LYS A 18 15.15 -21.34 -5.73
CA LYS A 18 15.73 -21.82 -4.46
C LYS A 18 16.70 -20.84 -3.83
N LEU A 19 16.82 -19.62 -4.34
CA LEU A 19 17.38 -18.55 -3.54
C LEU A 19 16.54 -18.50 -2.27
N ASP A 20 17.22 -18.90 -1.19
CA ASP A 20 16.69 -18.87 0.16
C ASP A 20 16.14 -17.46 0.39
N THR A 21 14.86 -17.29 0.10
CA THR A 21 14.11 -16.06 0.35
C THR A 21 13.84 -15.94 1.84
N ASP A 22 14.83 -16.29 2.68
CA ASP A 22 14.90 -15.91 4.08
C ASP A 22 15.14 -14.39 4.19
N VAL A 23 14.53 -13.67 3.25
CA VAL A 23 14.43 -12.23 3.25
C VAL A 23 13.29 -11.89 4.15
N SER A 24 13.65 -11.43 5.30
CA SER A 24 12.82 -10.93 6.37
C SER A 24 12.23 -12.02 7.27
N LYS A 25 12.98 -12.34 8.28
CA LYS A 25 12.40 -12.45 9.62
C LYS A 25 11.78 -11.10 9.99
N LYS A 26 10.68 -10.71 9.32
CA LYS A 26 9.73 -9.79 9.91
C LYS A 26 9.46 -10.42 11.28
N VAL A 27 9.79 -9.71 12.34
CA VAL A 27 9.47 -10.15 13.70
C VAL A 27 7.96 -10.32 13.72
N ILE A 28 7.53 -11.57 13.58
CA ILE A 28 6.11 -11.93 13.62
C ILE A 28 5.74 -11.79 15.08
N ASP A 29 4.95 -10.76 15.41
CA ASP A 29 4.58 -10.49 16.77
C ASP A 29 3.43 -11.45 17.18
N LEU A 30 3.65 -12.22 18.26
CA LEU A 30 2.61 -13.08 18.88
C LEU A 30 1.33 -12.31 19.24
N HIS A 31 1.44 -10.99 19.42
CA HIS A 31 0.31 -10.12 19.74
C HIS A 31 -0.70 -10.00 18.60
N GLU A 32 -0.40 -10.55 17.41
CA GLU A 32 -1.31 -10.56 16.27
C GLU A 32 -2.44 -11.62 16.37
N TYR A 33 -2.35 -12.57 17.31
CA TYR A 33 -3.38 -13.61 17.46
C TYR A 33 -3.80 -13.79 18.93
N GLU A 34 -5.10 -13.98 19.13
CA GLU A 34 -5.62 -14.40 20.44
C GLU A 34 -5.46 -15.92 20.62
N LEU A 35 -4.92 -16.32 21.76
CA LEU A 35 -4.90 -17.71 22.17
C LEU A 35 -6.27 -18.10 22.72
N THR A 36 -6.78 -19.28 22.34
CA THR A 36 -7.93 -19.90 22.97
C THR A 36 -7.56 -20.40 24.37
N GLN A 37 -8.55 -20.80 25.19
CA GLN A 37 -8.30 -21.43 26.50
C GLN A 37 -7.46 -22.72 26.38
N GLU A 38 -7.45 -23.35 25.21
CA GLU A 38 -6.69 -24.56 24.91
C GLU A 38 -5.28 -24.26 24.37
N GLY A 39 -4.89 -23.00 24.30
CA GLY A 39 -3.58 -22.57 23.80
C GLY A 39 -3.45 -22.62 22.25
N HIS A 40 -4.56 -22.58 21.53
CA HIS A 40 -4.57 -22.52 20.07
C HIS A 40 -4.72 -21.07 19.59
N ILE A 41 -4.09 -20.71 18.49
CA ILE A 41 -4.37 -19.42 17.83
C ILE A 41 -5.70 -19.48 17.06
N ASN A 42 -6.43 -18.35 17.08
CA ASN A 42 -7.67 -18.19 16.34
C ASN A 42 -7.56 -17.08 15.29
N PRO A 43 -7.20 -17.40 14.05
CA PRO A 43 -7.12 -16.42 12.96
C PRO A 43 -8.50 -16.11 12.34
N PHE A 44 -9.48 -16.98 12.54
CA PHE A 44 -10.76 -16.91 11.84
C PHE A 44 -11.59 -15.70 12.23
N ASN A 45 -12.08 -15.00 11.21
CA ASN A 45 -12.83 -13.76 11.36
C ASN A 45 -14.15 -13.83 10.58
N LYS A 46 -15.28 -13.74 11.31
CA LYS A 46 -16.62 -13.78 10.73
C LYS A 46 -16.98 -12.51 9.93
N ASN A 47 -16.26 -11.42 10.17
CA ASN A 47 -16.47 -10.15 9.47
C ASN A 47 -15.87 -10.15 8.06
N ASN A 48 -15.05 -11.15 7.71
CA ASN A 48 -14.47 -11.24 6.39
C ASN A 48 -15.54 -11.53 5.34
N THR A 49 -15.62 -10.65 4.36
CA THR A 49 -16.55 -10.79 3.22
C THR A 49 -15.74 -10.73 1.93
N PRO A 50 -15.73 -11.78 1.11
CA PRO A 50 -14.99 -11.78 -0.13
C PRO A 50 -15.67 -10.89 -1.16
N VAL A 51 -14.86 -10.23 -2.02
CA VAL A 51 -15.39 -9.50 -3.16
C VAL A 51 -16.09 -10.48 -4.13
N THR A 52 -17.18 -10.00 -4.73
CA THR A 52 -17.95 -10.75 -5.71
C THR A 52 -17.75 -10.19 -7.12
N THR A 53 -17.99 -11.01 -8.14
CA THR A 53 -17.97 -10.57 -9.54
C THR A 53 -18.82 -9.31 -9.75
N ASN A 54 -20.01 -9.27 -9.19
CA ASN A 54 -20.92 -8.14 -9.33
C ASN A 54 -20.35 -6.85 -8.70
N TRP A 55 -19.75 -6.95 -7.52
CA TRP A 55 -19.14 -5.81 -6.85
C TRP A 55 -17.96 -5.26 -7.66
N VAL A 56 -17.02 -6.13 -8.07
CA VAL A 56 -15.87 -5.73 -8.89
C VAL A 56 -16.35 -5.08 -10.20
N GLN A 57 -17.32 -5.70 -10.86
CA GLN A 57 -17.86 -5.22 -12.12
C GLN A 57 -18.51 -3.82 -11.97
N ASN A 58 -19.25 -3.58 -10.89
CA ASN A 58 -19.88 -2.29 -10.63
C ASN A 58 -18.83 -1.22 -10.30
N LEU A 59 -17.79 -1.57 -9.53
CA LEU A 59 -16.68 -0.66 -9.26
C LEU A 59 -15.94 -0.27 -10.54
N LEU A 60 -15.61 -1.24 -11.37
CA LEU A 60 -14.94 -0.99 -12.65
C LEU A 60 -15.80 -0.11 -13.57
N LYS A 61 -17.11 -0.37 -13.65
CA LYS A 61 -18.06 0.44 -14.42
C LYS A 61 -18.14 1.89 -13.93
N LYS A 62 -18.14 2.10 -12.60
CA LYS A 62 -18.12 3.44 -11.99
C LYS A 62 -16.93 4.26 -12.53
N PHE A 63 -15.79 3.62 -12.74
CA PHE A 63 -14.58 4.25 -13.25
C PHE A 63 -14.34 4.01 -14.75
N GLY A 64 -15.40 3.73 -15.52
CA GLY A 64 -15.40 3.76 -16.96
C GLY A 64 -14.90 2.48 -17.65
N ILE A 65 -14.79 1.36 -16.93
CA ILE A 65 -14.43 0.05 -17.48
C ILE A 65 -15.71 -0.79 -17.57
N TYR A 66 -16.17 -1.04 -18.80
CA TYR A 66 -17.43 -1.72 -19.06
C TYR A 66 -17.25 -3.19 -19.47
N GLN A 67 -16.01 -3.62 -19.69
CA GLN A 67 -15.65 -5.00 -19.99
C GLN A 67 -15.88 -5.90 -18.77
N ASN A 68 -16.26 -7.15 -19.04
CA ASN A 68 -16.39 -8.14 -17.99
C ASN A 68 -15.00 -8.55 -17.48
N ILE A 69 -14.92 -8.84 -16.20
CA ILE A 69 -13.72 -9.46 -15.62
C ILE A 69 -13.63 -10.92 -16.07
N ASN A 70 -12.40 -11.43 -16.21
CA ASN A 70 -12.13 -12.81 -16.67
C ASN A 70 -11.86 -13.76 -15.52
N ASN A 71 -11.22 -13.25 -14.44
CA ASN A 71 -10.82 -14.06 -13.30
C ASN A 71 -11.05 -13.32 -11.97
N LEU A 72 -12.06 -13.73 -11.25
CA LEU A 72 -12.39 -13.16 -9.93
C LEU A 72 -11.31 -13.41 -8.89
N GLU A 73 -10.54 -14.50 -9.00
CA GLU A 73 -9.53 -14.90 -8.00
C GLU A 73 -8.46 -13.82 -7.80
N TYR A 74 -8.03 -13.13 -8.86
CA TYR A 74 -7.09 -12.02 -8.73
C TYR A 74 -7.63 -10.91 -7.84
N TYR A 75 -8.90 -10.56 -8.02
CA TYR A 75 -9.54 -9.53 -7.21
C TYR A 75 -9.76 -9.99 -5.77
N GLN A 76 -10.10 -11.25 -5.55
CA GLN A 76 -10.23 -11.80 -4.20
C GLN A 76 -8.87 -11.81 -3.48
N GLN A 77 -7.82 -12.27 -4.14
CA GLN A 77 -6.48 -12.30 -3.58
C GLN A 77 -5.97 -10.88 -3.23
N SER A 78 -6.30 -9.85 -4.01
CA SER A 78 -5.87 -8.47 -3.75
C SER A 78 -6.39 -7.89 -2.43
N PHE A 79 -7.33 -8.53 -1.77
CA PHE A 79 -7.86 -8.15 -0.45
C PHE A 79 -7.36 -9.03 0.70
N VAL A 80 -6.60 -10.09 0.43
CA VAL A 80 -6.14 -11.02 1.47
C VAL A 80 -4.86 -10.53 2.12
N HIS A 81 -4.96 -10.14 3.39
CA HIS A 81 -3.79 -9.79 4.21
C HIS A 81 -3.05 -11.05 4.68
N THR A 82 -1.73 -10.95 4.81
CA THR A 82 -0.84 -12.05 5.25
C THR A 82 -1.34 -12.75 6.52
N SER A 83 -1.94 -12.00 7.46
CA SER A 83 -2.50 -12.57 8.71
C SER A 83 -3.63 -13.59 8.49
N TYR A 84 -4.16 -13.73 7.28
CA TYR A 84 -5.23 -14.69 6.95
C TYR A 84 -4.76 -15.77 5.98
N THR A 85 -3.47 -16.04 5.92
CA THR A 85 -2.91 -17.05 5.02
C THR A 85 -2.41 -18.28 5.77
N THR A 86 -2.63 -19.45 5.17
CA THR A 86 -2.19 -20.74 5.69
C THR A 86 -0.66 -20.79 5.92
N PRO A 87 0.20 -20.35 4.98
CA PRO A 87 1.65 -20.41 5.18
C PRO A 87 2.12 -19.57 6.36
N TYR A 88 1.60 -18.36 6.51
CA TYR A 88 1.97 -17.46 7.59
C TYR A 88 1.56 -18.03 8.96
N ILE A 89 0.32 -18.51 9.06
CA ILE A 89 -0.20 -19.07 10.31
C ILE A 89 0.56 -20.32 10.71
N LYS A 90 0.92 -21.20 9.74
CA LYS A 90 1.76 -22.36 10.02
C LYS A 90 3.13 -21.97 10.56
N GLN A 91 3.76 -20.91 10.04
CA GLN A 91 5.03 -20.40 10.57
C GLN A 91 4.89 -19.93 12.02
N VAL A 92 3.82 -19.19 12.33
CA VAL A 92 3.50 -18.76 13.71
C VAL A 92 3.33 -19.96 14.63
N CYS A 93 2.53 -20.95 14.22
CA CYS A 93 2.31 -22.16 15.00
C CYS A 93 3.59 -22.92 15.29
N LEU A 94 4.46 -23.08 14.30
CA LEU A 94 5.75 -23.78 14.46
C LEU A 94 6.70 -23.01 15.37
N ARG A 95 6.80 -21.70 15.21
CA ARG A 95 7.67 -20.85 16.03
C ARG A 95 7.29 -20.90 17.50
N ASP A 96 6.01 -20.81 17.81
CA ASP A 96 5.49 -20.63 19.15
C ASP A 96 5.01 -21.94 19.79
N ASN A 97 5.14 -23.05 19.06
CA ASN A 97 4.69 -24.39 19.46
C ASN A 97 3.21 -24.39 19.92
N VAL A 98 2.33 -23.74 19.16
CA VAL A 98 0.89 -23.65 19.41
C VAL A 98 0.10 -24.28 18.27
N GLY A 99 -1.10 -24.78 18.57
CA GLY A 99 -2.03 -25.28 17.58
C GLY A 99 -2.86 -24.18 16.94
N ILE A 100 -3.59 -24.51 15.87
CA ILE A 100 -4.58 -23.66 15.26
C ILE A 100 -5.98 -24.17 15.63
N LYS A 101 -6.89 -23.26 15.91
CA LYS A 101 -8.31 -23.59 16.14
C LYS A 101 -8.93 -24.13 14.85
N GLU A 102 -9.84 -25.10 14.98
CA GLU A 102 -10.66 -25.53 13.83
C GLU A 102 -11.47 -24.35 13.26
N ASN A 103 -11.68 -24.40 11.94
CA ASN A 103 -12.44 -23.33 11.27
C ASN A 103 -13.89 -23.32 11.79
N PRO A 104 -14.34 -22.22 12.42
CA PRO A 104 -15.70 -22.11 12.91
C PRO A 104 -16.69 -21.98 11.73
N ASP A 105 -17.91 -22.47 11.94
CA ASP A 105 -18.99 -22.31 10.97
C ASP A 105 -19.20 -20.82 10.61
N GLY A 106 -19.33 -20.56 9.33
CA GLY A 106 -19.54 -19.22 8.77
C GLY A 106 -18.28 -18.36 8.63
N CYS A 107 -17.09 -18.89 8.91
CA CYS A 107 -15.84 -18.22 8.58
C CYS A 107 -15.31 -18.68 7.22
N MET A 108 -14.63 -17.78 6.52
CA MET A 108 -13.87 -18.11 5.31
C MET A 108 -12.74 -19.09 5.64
N LEU A 109 -12.38 -19.94 4.69
CA LEU A 109 -11.14 -20.72 4.77
C LEU A 109 -9.93 -19.78 4.69
N LEU A 110 -8.81 -20.21 5.29
CA LEU A 110 -7.55 -19.52 5.15
C LEU A 110 -7.09 -19.58 3.69
N ALA A 111 -6.58 -18.47 3.21
CA ALA A 111 -6.06 -18.38 1.85
C ALA A 111 -4.66 -19.00 1.74
N ASP A 112 -4.27 -19.35 0.52
CA ASP A 112 -2.93 -19.85 0.23
C ASP A 112 -1.92 -18.72 0.04
N ASP A 113 -2.34 -17.60 -0.58
CA ASP A 113 -1.51 -16.43 -0.88
C ASP A 113 -2.14 -15.12 -0.37
N SER A 114 -1.28 -14.17 0.01
CA SER A 114 -1.67 -12.80 0.35
C SER A 114 -1.61 -11.88 -0.86
N TYR A 115 -1.98 -10.61 -0.64
CA TYR A 115 -1.86 -9.56 -1.65
C TYR A 115 -0.41 -9.07 -1.88
N GLU A 116 0.57 -9.40 -1.04
CA GLU A 116 1.91 -8.79 -1.04
C GLU A 116 2.64 -8.84 -2.40
N LYS A 117 2.55 -9.97 -3.12
CA LYS A 117 3.14 -10.06 -4.48
C LYS A 117 2.43 -9.18 -5.49
N MET A 118 1.12 -9.02 -5.33
CA MET A 118 0.31 -8.16 -6.21
C MET A 118 0.51 -6.69 -5.87
N GLU A 119 0.65 -6.34 -4.60
CA GLU A 119 1.05 -5.01 -4.11
C GLU A 119 2.34 -4.56 -4.80
N PHE A 120 3.40 -5.39 -4.74
CA PHE A 120 4.67 -5.10 -5.41
C PHE A 120 4.53 -4.81 -6.91
N LEU A 121 3.73 -5.62 -7.62
CA LEU A 121 3.47 -5.42 -9.05
C LEU A 121 2.67 -4.15 -9.28
N GLY A 122 1.63 -3.93 -8.48
CA GLY A 122 0.72 -2.79 -8.61
C GLY A 122 1.40 -1.46 -8.34
N ASP A 123 2.27 -1.38 -7.32
CA ASP A 123 3.08 -0.20 -7.03
C ASP A 123 3.90 0.22 -8.28
N THR A 124 4.59 -0.74 -8.90
CA THR A 124 5.35 -0.49 -10.14
C THR A 124 4.48 0.02 -11.28
N ILE A 125 3.28 -0.54 -11.44
CA ILE A 125 2.32 -0.12 -12.48
C ILE A 125 1.80 1.29 -12.20
N ILE A 126 1.41 1.58 -10.95
CA ILE A 126 0.94 2.89 -10.50
C ILE A 126 2.01 3.95 -10.74
N GLU A 127 3.27 3.67 -10.36
CA GLU A 127 4.38 4.59 -10.60
C GLU A 127 4.54 4.96 -12.08
N SER A 128 4.42 3.98 -12.97
CA SER A 128 4.51 4.20 -14.41
C SER A 128 3.32 5.02 -14.94
N ILE A 129 2.11 4.66 -14.55
CA ILE A 129 0.87 5.35 -14.97
C ILE A 129 0.89 6.81 -14.50
N ILE A 130 1.18 7.06 -13.23
CA ILE A 130 1.20 8.41 -12.66
C ILE A 130 2.33 9.24 -13.28
N GLY A 131 3.50 8.64 -13.51
CA GLY A 131 4.59 9.32 -14.19
C GLY A 131 4.19 9.82 -15.59
N TYR A 132 3.54 8.98 -16.37
CA TYR A 132 3.06 9.35 -17.72
C TYR A 132 1.89 10.36 -17.66
N TYR A 133 0.95 10.18 -16.73
CA TYR A 133 -0.16 11.11 -16.50
C TYR A 133 0.34 12.52 -16.19
N ILE A 134 1.28 12.68 -15.28
CA ILE A 134 1.84 13.99 -14.89
C ILE A 134 2.61 14.60 -16.05
N TYR A 135 3.41 13.83 -16.77
CA TYR A 135 4.14 14.29 -17.95
C TYR A 135 3.20 14.92 -18.99
N ARG A 136 2.06 14.28 -19.25
CA ARG A 136 1.05 14.81 -20.18
C ARG A 136 0.26 15.98 -19.61
N ARG A 137 -0.01 15.98 -18.33
CA ARG A 137 -0.86 16.97 -17.65
C ARG A 137 -0.15 18.31 -17.48
N PHE A 138 1.16 18.30 -17.33
CA PHE A 138 2.00 19.47 -17.08
C PHE A 138 3.15 19.57 -18.10
N PRO A 139 2.86 19.93 -19.36
CA PRO A 139 3.85 19.93 -20.45
C PRO A 139 4.99 20.94 -20.21
N ASP A 140 4.73 22.00 -19.47
CA ASP A 140 5.73 23.04 -19.14
C ASP A 140 6.45 22.76 -17.79
N GLY A 141 6.14 21.66 -17.12
CA GLY A 141 6.74 21.28 -15.85
C GLY A 141 8.18 20.81 -16.03
N ASN A 142 9.10 21.34 -15.23
CA ASN A 142 10.46 20.81 -15.20
C ASN A 142 10.54 19.48 -14.41
N GLU A 143 11.66 18.78 -14.53
CA GLU A 143 11.89 17.47 -13.89
C GLU A 143 11.63 17.51 -12.37
N GLY A 144 12.11 18.52 -11.66
CA GLY A 144 11.93 18.65 -10.21
C GLY A 144 10.46 18.80 -9.81
N PHE A 145 9.68 19.57 -10.58
CA PHE A 145 8.24 19.71 -10.38
C PHE A 145 7.52 18.37 -10.64
N LEU A 146 7.80 17.72 -11.79
CA LEU A 146 7.16 16.45 -12.15
C LEU A 146 7.48 15.35 -11.13
N SER A 147 8.73 15.26 -10.67
CA SER A 147 9.14 14.30 -9.64
C SER A 147 8.46 14.56 -8.28
N THR A 148 8.25 15.83 -7.93
CA THR A 148 7.54 16.19 -6.70
C THR A 148 6.08 15.81 -6.78
N MET A 149 5.40 16.15 -7.88
CA MET A 149 4.00 15.79 -8.12
C MET A 149 3.80 14.27 -8.12
N LYS A 150 4.70 13.53 -8.80
CA LYS A 150 4.66 12.06 -8.78
C LYS A 150 4.68 11.53 -7.35
N LYS A 151 5.67 11.95 -6.53
CA LYS A 151 5.80 11.49 -5.14
C LYS A 151 4.57 11.77 -4.28
N GLN A 152 3.90 12.89 -4.53
CA GLN A 152 2.68 13.24 -3.79
C GLN A 152 1.52 12.33 -4.19
N LEU A 153 1.29 12.13 -5.49
CA LEU A 153 0.17 11.33 -6.01
C LEU A 153 0.29 9.84 -5.70
N ILE A 154 1.51 9.29 -5.64
CA ILE A 154 1.76 7.91 -5.24
C ILE A 154 1.98 7.75 -3.72
N SER A 155 1.77 8.82 -2.93
CA SER A 155 1.93 8.71 -1.49
C SER A 155 0.88 7.79 -0.87
N ARG A 156 1.27 7.08 0.20
CA ARG A 156 0.34 6.21 0.96
C ARG A 156 -0.92 6.92 1.39
N TRP A 157 -0.80 8.20 1.73
CA TRP A 157 -1.96 9.00 2.12
C TRP A 157 -2.97 9.14 0.98
N VAL A 158 -2.50 9.48 -0.22
CA VAL A 158 -3.34 9.64 -1.40
C VAL A 158 -3.97 8.31 -1.81
N LEU A 159 -3.14 7.28 -2.02
CA LEU A 159 -3.62 5.98 -2.48
C LEU A 159 -4.54 5.32 -1.45
N GLY A 160 -4.21 5.41 -0.15
CA GLY A 160 -5.07 4.89 0.92
C GLY A 160 -6.43 5.59 0.98
N HIS A 161 -6.49 6.91 0.80
CA HIS A 161 -7.76 7.64 0.75
C HIS A 161 -8.59 7.30 -0.49
N LEU A 162 -7.95 7.05 -1.64
CA LEU A 162 -8.66 6.56 -2.82
C LEU A 162 -9.29 5.18 -2.56
N ALA A 163 -8.57 4.29 -1.89
CA ALA A 163 -9.09 2.99 -1.47
C ALA A 163 -10.25 3.11 -0.48
N GLU A 164 -10.15 4.02 0.50
CA GLU A 164 -11.23 4.34 1.45
C GLU A 164 -12.49 4.80 0.71
N LYS A 165 -12.38 5.69 -0.27
CA LYS A 165 -13.50 6.16 -1.11
C LYS A 165 -14.13 5.05 -1.96
N CYS A 166 -13.42 3.96 -2.18
CA CYS A 166 -13.93 2.75 -2.83
C CYS A 166 -14.48 1.72 -1.83
N ASN A 167 -14.50 2.01 -0.53
CA ASN A 167 -14.91 1.11 0.55
C ASN A 167 -14.09 -0.19 0.61
N PHE A 168 -12.81 -0.15 0.25
CA PHE A 168 -11.95 -1.34 0.19
C PHE A 168 -11.79 -2.01 1.56
N GLY A 169 -11.80 -1.24 2.64
CA GLY A 169 -11.71 -1.75 4.00
C GLY A 169 -12.77 -2.80 4.35
N GLU A 170 -14.00 -2.67 3.82
CA GLU A 170 -15.09 -3.61 4.07
C GLU A 170 -14.79 -5.04 3.55
N TYR A 171 -13.98 -5.12 2.49
CA TYR A 171 -13.67 -6.38 1.81
C TYR A 171 -12.30 -6.96 2.17
N MET A 172 -11.54 -6.28 3.04
CA MET A 172 -10.26 -6.82 3.51
C MET A 172 -10.46 -8.11 4.27
N VAL A 173 -9.71 -9.14 3.88
CA VAL A 173 -9.69 -10.46 4.53
C VAL A 173 -8.51 -10.50 5.48
N ILE A 174 -8.79 -10.34 6.77
CA ILE A 174 -7.80 -10.18 7.85
C ILE A 174 -8.12 -11.09 9.04
N SER A 175 -7.11 -11.37 9.88
CA SER A 175 -7.35 -12.13 11.12
C SER A 175 -8.27 -11.37 12.08
N LYS A 176 -8.99 -12.13 12.92
CA LYS A 176 -9.89 -11.55 13.92
C LYS A 176 -9.18 -10.57 14.84
N THR A 177 -8.02 -10.94 15.33
CA THR A 177 -7.24 -10.07 16.25
C THR A 177 -6.83 -8.75 15.60
N LEU A 178 -6.47 -8.78 14.32
CA LEU A 178 -6.09 -7.58 13.58
C LEU A 178 -7.30 -6.66 13.36
N ASP A 179 -8.47 -7.24 13.11
CA ASP A 179 -9.73 -6.51 12.96
C ASP A 179 -10.17 -5.85 14.28
N ASP A 180 -10.17 -6.62 15.37
CA ASP A 180 -10.68 -6.17 16.68
C ASP A 180 -9.75 -5.14 17.38
N LYS A 181 -8.41 -5.28 17.23
CA LYS A 181 -7.46 -4.52 18.06
C LYS A 181 -6.80 -3.33 17.37
N GLN A 182 -6.76 -3.30 16.05
CA GLN A 182 -5.92 -2.36 15.31
C GLN A 182 -6.68 -1.47 14.32
N ASP A 183 -8.02 -1.54 14.32
CA ASP A 183 -8.83 -0.83 13.31
C ASP A 183 -8.27 -0.98 11.88
N ALA A 184 -7.82 -2.20 11.57
CA ALA A 184 -7.01 -2.47 10.39
C ALA A 184 -7.72 -2.17 9.07
N ARG A 185 -9.07 -2.20 9.08
CA ARG A 185 -9.87 -1.89 7.90
C ARG A 185 -9.85 -0.42 7.52
N ASN A 186 -9.51 0.47 8.46
CA ASN A 186 -9.38 1.91 8.25
C ASN A 186 -7.91 2.37 8.23
N ASP A 187 -6.96 1.44 8.38
CA ASP A 187 -5.53 1.76 8.30
C ASP A 187 -5.15 2.17 6.87
N ILE A 188 -4.82 3.44 6.70
CA ILE A 188 -4.45 4.07 5.43
C ILE A 188 -3.31 3.33 4.72
N LYS A 189 -2.36 2.76 5.48
CA LYS A 189 -1.28 1.98 4.89
C LYS A 189 -1.82 0.71 4.25
N LYS A 190 -2.64 -0.07 4.97
CA LYS A 190 -3.22 -1.31 4.46
C LYS A 190 -4.18 -1.06 3.29
N LEU A 191 -4.94 0.04 3.35
CA LEU A 191 -5.79 0.47 2.24
C LEU A 191 -4.98 0.80 0.99
N CYS A 192 -3.82 1.46 1.14
CA CYS A 192 -2.88 1.69 0.05
C CYS A 192 -2.40 0.38 -0.55
N ASP A 193 -1.90 -0.54 0.29
CA ASP A 193 -1.38 -1.84 -0.13
C ASP A 193 -2.46 -2.64 -0.92
N VAL A 194 -3.73 -2.58 -0.47
CA VAL A 194 -4.87 -3.21 -1.17
C VAL A 194 -5.18 -2.53 -2.51
N LEU A 195 -5.10 -1.19 -2.61
CA LEU A 195 -5.31 -0.51 -3.89
C LEU A 195 -4.23 -0.87 -4.90
N GLU A 196 -2.97 -0.91 -4.47
CA GLU A 196 -1.86 -1.35 -5.31
C GLU A 196 -2.10 -2.78 -5.81
N ALA A 197 -2.46 -3.70 -4.91
CA ALA A 197 -2.80 -5.07 -5.29
C ALA A 197 -4.02 -5.16 -6.23
N PHE A 198 -5.02 -4.31 -6.06
CA PHE A 198 -6.19 -4.25 -6.93
C PHE A 198 -5.85 -3.77 -8.35
N ILE A 199 -4.93 -2.80 -8.48
CA ILE A 199 -4.39 -2.37 -9.78
C ILE A 199 -3.66 -3.53 -10.46
N ALA A 200 -2.87 -4.31 -9.71
CA ALA A 200 -2.25 -5.52 -10.26
C ALA A 200 -3.31 -6.57 -10.68
N ALA A 201 -4.41 -6.72 -9.93
CA ALA A 201 -5.51 -7.61 -10.30
C ALA A 201 -6.11 -7.23 -11.66
N ILE A 202 -6.40 -5.94 -11.87
CA ILE A 202 -6.86 -5.43 -13.17
C ILE A 202 -5.83 -5.74 -14.26
N TYR A 203 -4.56 -5.44 -14.03
CA TYR A 203 -3.49 -5.69 -14.99
C TYR A 203 -3.41 -7.16 -15.39
N LEU A 204 -3.39 -8.06 -14.40
CA LEU A 204 -3.28 -9.51 -14.64
C LEU A 204 -4.51 -10.07 -15.35
N ASP A 205 -5.70 -9.64 -14.95
CA ASP A 205 -6.96 -10.12 -15.50
C ASP A 205 -7.09 -9.78 -16.99
N PHE A 206 -6.91 -8.52 -17.34
CA PHE A 206 -7.05 -8.06 -18.72
C PHE A 206 -5.86 -8.40 -19.62
N ASN A 207 -4.71 -8.82 -19.07
CA ASN A 207 -3.59 -9.33 -19.87
C ASN A 207 -3.80 -10.75 -20.40
N LYS A 208 -4.75 -11.51 -19.86
CA LYS A 208 -5.05 -12.86 -20.36
C LYS A 208 -5.71 -12.85 -21.74
N GLU A 209 -6.47 -11.81 -22.05
CA GLU A 209 -7.15 -11.68 -23.34
C GLU A 209 -6.22 -11.07 -24.40
N LYS A 210 -5.46 -11.93 -25.07
CA LYS A 210 -4.59 -11.54 -26.18
C LYS A 210 -5.08 -12.18 -27.46
N HIS A 211 -5.52 -11.34 -28.39
CA HIS A 211 -6.00 -11.76 -29.70
C HIS A 211 -5.13 -11.20 -30.83
N GLY A 212 -5.01 -11.94 -31.92
CA GLY A 212 -4.30 -11.51 -33.10
C GLY A 212 -2.84 -11.15 -32.85
N PHE A 213 -2.41 -9.98 -33.31
CA PHE A 213 -1.03 -9.50 -33.14
C PHE A 213 -0.56 -9.45 -31.68
N LEU A 214 -1.46 -9.13 -30.73
CA LEU A 214 -1.11 -9.02 -29.31
C LEU A 214 -0.75 -10.37 -28.67
N SER A 215 -1.15 -11.50 -29.27
CA SER A 215 -0.85 -12.83 -28.72
C SER A 215 0.66 -13.14 -28.63
N GLN A 216 1.50 -12.44 -29.40
CA GLN A 216 2.95 -12.59 -29.37
C GLN A 216 3.66 -11.82 -28.24
N PHE A 217 2.96 -10.96 -27.51
CA PHE A 217 3.53 -10.20 -26.39
C PHE A 217 3.19 -10.84 -25.05
N HIS A 218 4.04 -10.65 -24.04
CA HIS A 218 3.77 -11.07 -22.66
C HIS A 218 2.66 -10.25 -22.02
N SER A 219 2.56 -8.95 -22.35
CA SER A 219 1.52 -8.05 -21.85
C SER A 219 0.45 -7.82 -22.91
N GLY A 220 -0.79 -7.82 -22.48
CA GLY A 220 -1.96 -7.44 -23.29
C GLY A 220 -2.47 -6.04 -22.92
N PRO A 221 -3.79 -5.79 -23.01
CA PRO A 221 -4.40 -4.49 -22.72
C PRO A 221 -4.51 -4.16 -21.21
N GLY A 222 -4.05 -5.04 -20.32
CA GLY A 222 -4.19 -4.86 -18.87
C GLY A 222 -3.61 -3.55 -18.35
N TYR A 223 -2.49 -3.08 -18.92
CA TYR A 223 -1.91 -1.79 -18.53
C TYR A 223 -2.85 -0.62 -18.89
N GLN A 224 -3.43 -0.61 -20.08
CA GLN A 224 -4.35 0.44 -20.52
C GLN A 224 -5.65 0.46 -19.72
N VAL A 225 -6.12 -0.72 -19.29
CA VAL A 225 -7.31 -0.83 -18.43
C VAL A 225 -6.99 -0.32 -17.03
N ALA A 226 -5.84 -0.71 -16.46
CA ALA A 226 -5.36 -0.22 -15.17
C ALA A 226 -5.14 1.31 -15.17
N GLU A 227 -4.51 1.84 -16.25
CA GLU A 227 -4.34 3.28 -16.48
C GLU A 227 -5.69 4.00 -16.47
N LYS A 228 -6.63 3.53 -17.26
CA LYS A 228 -7.96 4.13 -17.35
C LYS A 228 -8.69 4.13 -16.02
N PHE A 229 -8.65 3.01 -15.30
CA PHE A 229 -9.24 2.90 -13.97
C PHE A 229 -8.62 3.90 -12.98
N LEU A 230 -7.29 3.92 -12.87
CA LEU A 230 -6.58 4.77 -11.91
C LEU A 230 -6.76 6.26 -12.21
N ILE A 231 -6.68 6.68 -13.47
CA ILE A 231 -6.86 8.08 -13.85
C ILE A 231 -8.32 8.52 -13.58
N ASN A 232 -9.29 7.69 -13.94
CA ASN A 232 -10.69 8.00 -13.67
C ASN A 232 -10.99 8.00 -12.16
N LEU A 233 -10.32 7.16 -11.37
CA LEU A 233 -10.42 7.19 -9.91
C LEU A 233 -9.85 8.49 -9.34
N LEU A 234 -8.70 8.95 -9.82
CA LEU A 234 -8.06 10.20 -9.38
C LEU A 234 -8.87 11.44 -9.75
N GLU A 235 -9.50 11.46 -10.93
CA GLU A 235 -10.23 12.62 -11.46
C GLU A 235 -11.75 12.57 -11.17
N HIS A 236 -12.24 11.51 -10.50
CA HIS A 236 -13.66 11.38 -10.22
C HIS A 236 -14.12 12.43 -9.19
N PRO A 237 -15.28 13.07 -9.39
CA PRO A 237 -15.77 14.09 -8.46
C PRO A 237 -15.87 13.64 -7.00
N ASP A 238 -16.24 12.38 -6.74
CA ASP A 238 -16.37 11.84 -5.38
C ASP A 238 -15.00 11.59 -4.69
N THR A 239 -13.96 11.46 -5.48
CA THR A 239 -12.60 11.20 -5.00
C THR A 239 -11.67 12.37 -5.21
N LEU A 240 -12.16 13.44 -5.84
CA LEU A 240 -11.37 14.56 -6.33
C LEU A 240 -10.43 15.07 -5.25
N LEU A 241 -9.17 14.80 -5.46
CA LEU A 241 -8.10 15.40 -4.69
C LEU A 241 -7.94 16.83 -5.19
N ASP A 242 -7.93 17.79 -4.28
CA ASP A 242 -7.59 19.16 -4.66
C ASP A 242 -6.12 19.21 -5.11
N MET A 243 -5.93 19.02 -6.42
CA MET A 243 -4.60 19.08 -7.05
C MET A 243 -3.91 20.42 -6.81
N THR A 244 -4.68 21.48 -6.55
CA THR A 244 -4.14 22.81 -6.24
C THR A 244 -3.44 22.80 -4.89
N SER A 245 -3.99 22.08 -3.91
CA SER A 245 -3.36 21.92 -2.60
C SER A 245 -2.02 21.18 -2.70
N PHE A 246 -1.89 20.18 -3.58
CA PHE A 246 -0.61 19.51 -3.82
C PHE A 246 0.44 20.39 -4.49
N ILE A 247 0.03 21.29 -5.36
CA ILE A 247 0.94 22.25 -6.02
C ILE A 247 1.40 23.31 -5.02
N THR A 248 0.50 23.79 -4.15
CA THR A 248 0.76 24.88 -3.21
C THR A 248 1.33 24.42 -1.89
N ASP A 249 0.95 23.22 -1.43
CA ASP A 249 1.38 22.64 -0.16
C ASP A 249 1.96 21.23 -0.34
N ASP A 250 3.27 21.16 -0.56
CA ASP A 250 4.00 19.91 -0.68
C ASP A 250 4.11 19.14 0.66
N GLY A 251 3.44 19.60 1.73
CA GLY A 251 3.45 18.98 3.05
C GLY A 251 4.83 18.82 3.70
N ASN A 252 5.88 19.20 2.98
CA ASN A 252 7.26 19.00 3.42
C ASN A 252 7.80 20.24 4.14
N PHE A 253 7.17 20.57 5.25
CA PHE A 253 7.56 21.71 6.08
C PHE A 253 9.04 21.67 6.50
N LYS A 254 9.61 20.47 6.71
CA LYS A 254 11.04 20.32 7.01
C LYS A 254 11.92 20.79 5.84
N THR A 255 11.58 20.42 4.61
CA THR A 255 12.31 20.87 3.41
C THR A 255 12.11 22.36 3.17
N LYS A 256 10.88 22.87 3.32
CA LYS A 256 10.59 24.31 3.21
C LYS A 256 11.41 25.10 4.23
N LEU A 257 11.42 24.67 5.49
CA LEU A 257 12.21 25.29 6.55
C LEU A 257 13.72 25.22 6.26
N ARG A 258 14.23 24.06 5.83
CA ARG A 258 15.64 23.91 5.46
C ARG A 258 16.03 24.85 4.33
N ASN A 259 15.23 24.94 3.28
CA ASN A 259 15.45 25.82 2.15
C ASN A 259 15.40 27.31 2.57
N TYR A 260 14.45 27.68 3.42
CA TYR A 260 14.35 29.01 4.00
C TYR A 260 15.62 29.37 4.80
N LEU A 261 16.05 28.48 5.70
CA LEU A 261 17.26 28.71 6.52
C LEU A 261 18.51 28.81 5.65
N ARG A 262 18.63 28.01 4.59
CA ARG A 262 19.78 28.13 3.65
C ARG A 262 19.75 29.45 2.87
N ARG A 263 18.59 29.88 2.37
CA ARG A 263 18.43 31.15 1.64
C ARG A 263 18.70 32.35 2.55
N SER A 264 18.31 32.29 3.81
CA SER A 264 18.57 33.35 4.81
C SER A 264 19.99 33.33 5.38
N LYS A 265 20.93 32.54 4.77
CA LYS A 265 22.30 32.32 5.25
C LYS A 265 22.40 31.83 6.71
N GLN A 266 21.33 31.27 7.22
CA GLN A 266 21.30 30.51 8.47
C GLN A 266 21.65 29.06 8.18
N THR A 267 22.27 28.39 9.15
CA THR A 267 22.68 26.99 8.99
C THR A 267 21.49 26.07 9.12
N ASP A 268 21.64 24.82 8.65
CA ASP A 268 20.59 23.78 8.67
C ASP A 268 19.88 23.67 10.02
N ALA A 269 18.61 23.27 9.96
CA ALA A 269 17.80 22.92 11.12
C ALA A 269 18.37 21.66 11.82
N VAL A 270 18.37 21.70 13.13
CA VAL A 270 18.71 20.54 14.00
C VAL A 270 17.50 20.23 14.86
N TYR A 271 17.06 18.99 14.78
CA TYR A 271 15.96 18.46 15.58
C TYR A 271 16.52 17.60 16.71
N ASN A 272 16.18 17.91 17.94
CA ASN A 272 16.49 17.08 19.10
C ASN A 272 15.19 16.52 19.64
N THR A 273 14.96 15.23 19.41
CA THR A 273 13.73 14.53 19.80
C THR A 273 13.95 13.67 21.03
N GLU A 274 13.15 13.89 22.02
CA GLU A 274 13.17 13.18 23.32
C GLU A 274 11.80 12.53 23.54
N GLY A 275 11.77 11.27 23.97
CA GLY A 275 10.56 10.58 24.40
C GLY A 275 10.32 10.78 25.90
N GLY A 276 9.06 10.96 26.31
CA GLY A 276 8.74 11.11 27.73
C GLY A 276 7.24 11.32 28.00
N LYS A 277 6.90 11.41 29.28
CA LYS A 277 5.58 11.87 29.73
C LYS A 277 5.66 13.37 29.97
N TYR A 278 4.77 14.14 29.36
CA TYR A 278 4.73 15.59 29.48
C TYR A 278 3.46 16.03 30.21
N GLU A 279 3.58 17.03 31.12
CA GLU A 279 2.58 17.40 32.13
C GLU A 279 1.21 17.85 31.61
N ASN A 280 1.05 18.09 30.31
CA ASN A 280 -0.20 18.63 29.78
C ASN A 280 -1.11 17.59 29.11
N ASP A 281 -0.84 16.28 29.27
CA ASP A 281 -1.63 15.26 28.62
C ASP A 281 -1.73 13.99 29.50
N ASN A 282 -2.96 13.61 29.79
CA ASN A 282 -3.27 12.47 30.65
C ASN A 282 -2.57 11.19 30.16
N SER A 283 -1.45 10.85 30.80
CA SER A 283 -0.82 9.51 30.86
C SER A 283 -0.23 8.88 29.58
N THR A 284 -0.31 9.47 28.40
CA THR A 284 0.26 8.89 27.18
C THR A 284 1.72 9.30 26.97
N PHE A 285 2.57 8.31 26.62
CA PHE A 285 3.94 8.57 26.25
C PHE A 285 3.96 9.28 24.88
N LYS A 286 4.60 10.47 24.83
CA LYS A 286 4.73 11.27 23.60
C LYS A 286 6.19 11.63 23.35
N PHE A 287 6.48 11.97 22.11
CA PHE A 287 7.78 12.50 21.71
C PHE A 287 7.70 14.02 21.62
N ARG A 288 8.74 14.68 22.12
CA ARG A 288 8.93 16.12 22.00
C ARG A 288 10.18 16.40 21.18
N SER A 289 10.05 17.18 20.11
CA SER A 289 11.18 17.62 19.31
C SER A 289 11.41 19.10 19.47
N LYS A 290 12.67 19.46 19.72
CA LYS A 290 13.14 20.85 19.83
C LYS A 290 13.90 21.20 18.58
N LEU A 291 13.46 22.25 17.90
CA LEU A 291 14.12 22.78 16.71
C LEU A 291 15.13 23.84 17.07
N SER A 292 16.35 23.72 16.59
CA SER A 292 17.41 24.71 16.69
C SER A 292 18.19 24.84 15.39
N THR A 293 19.07 25.82 15.24
CA THR A 293 19.99 25.92 14.09
C THR A 293 21.38 25.40 14.46
N LYS A 294 22.13 24.88 13.49
CA LYS A 294 23.52 24.45 13.71
C LYS A 294 24.42 25.55 14.26
N LYS A 295 24.14 26.79 13.89
CA LYS A 295 24.93 27.96 14.31
C LYS A 295 24.63 28.38 15.74
N ASN A 296 23.42 28.13 16.21
CA ASN A 296 23.00 28.49 17.56
C ASN A 296 22.17 27.38 18.20
N LYS A 297 22.86 26.33 18.68
CA LYS A 297 22.26 25.13 19.28
C LYS A 297 21.48 25.42 20.55
N THR A 298 21.76 26.52 21.21
CA THR A 298 21.12 26.91 22.48
C THR A 298 19.84 27.70 22.29
N LYS A 299 19.65 28.31 21.11
CA LYS A 299 18.43 29.05 20.81
C LYS A 299 17.37 28.11 20.23
N MET A 300 16.45 27.68 21.08
CA MET A 300 15.27 26.95 20.67
C MET A 300 14.36 27.85 19.83
N LEU A 301 14.01 27.39 18.63
CA LEU A 301 13.12 28.12 17.73
C LEU A 301 11.66 27.69 17.92
N MET A 302 11.44 26.39 18.11
CA MET A 302 10.11 25.81 18.18
C MET A 302 10.13 24.46 18.89
N THR A 303 8.97 24.04 19.44
CA THR A 303 8.79 22.72 20.02
C THR A 303 7.58 22.08 19.37
N GLY A 304 7.73 20.85 18.87
CA GLY A 304 6.66 20.01 18.35
C GLY A 304 6.43 18.81 19.27
N TYR A 305 5.22 18.25 19.25
CA TYR A 305 4.82 17.04 19.97
C TYR A 305 4.16 16.06 19.01
N GLY A 306 4.40 14.76 19.19
CA GLY A 306 3.79 13.71 18.39
C GLY A 306 3.83 12.36 19.11
N ASN A 307 3.04 11.43 18.64
CA ASN A 307 3.02 10.06 19.19
C ASN A 307 4.25 9.26 18.77
N TYR A 308 4.88 9.67 17.65
CA TYR A 308 6.12 9.10 17.14
C TYR A 308 7.19 10.20 16.96
N PRO A 309 8.50 9.84 16.97
CA PRO A 309 9.58 10.82 16.81
C PRO A 309 9.43 11.71 15.55
N LYS A 310 9.02 11.11 14.42
CA LYS A 310 8.84 11.83 13.15
C LYS A 310 7.68 12.82 13.15
N GLU A 311 6.63 12.57 13.93
CA GLU A 311 5.49 13.49 14.08
C GLU A 311 5.84 14.69 14.95
N ALA A 312 6.72 14.49 15.94
CA ALA A 312 7.18 15.57 16.82
C ALA A 312 8.15 16.54 16.10
N GLU A 313 8.83 16.08 15.08
CA GLU A 313 9.72 16.87 14.24
C GLU A 313 8.98 17.69 13.19
#